data_c9702b946ac164f0b7bb98d3210693a2
#
_entry.id   c9702b946ac164f0b7bb98d3210693a2
#
_cell.length_a   1.000
_cell.length_b   1.000
_cell.length_c   1.000
_cell.angle_alpha   90.00
_cell.angle_beta   90.00
_cell.angle_gamma   90.00
#
_symmetry.space_group_name_H-M   'P 1'
#
loop_
_entity.id
_entity.type
_entity.pdbx_description
1 polymer ?
#
loop_
_entity_poly.entity_id
_entity_poly.type
_entity_poly.pdbx_seq_one_letter_code
_entity_poly.pdbx_strand_id
1 'polypeptide(L)'
;ASTRIATHDLENLQRSLVLSHAAGIGEPLDDAMVRLIMVLKINSLSRGFSGIRRTVIDALIALVNAEVYPHIPLKGSVGASGDLAPLAHMSLVLLGEGKARYKGQWLPATEALAVAGLQPLTLAAKEGLALLNGTQASTAYALRGLFEAEELFAAAIACGGLTVEAVLGSRSPFDARIHAARGQRGQIDAAACYRDLLGDGSEVSASHEHCGKVQDPYSLRCQPQVMGACLTQLRQAAEVLAVEANAVSDNPLVFAEQGDVISGGNFHAEPVAMAADNM
;
A
#
# COMPACT_ATOMS: atom_id res chain seq x y z
N ALA A 1 -18.53 -20.95 -11.83
CA ALA A 1 -17.52 -21.96 -11.51
C ALA A 1 -18.16 -23.28 -11.08
N SER A 2 -18.86 -23.98 -11.99
CA SER A 2 -19.53 -25.26 -11.72
C SER A 2 -18.83 -26.45 -12.39
N THR A 3 -17.77 -26.21 -13.14
CA THR A 3 -17.08 -27.28 -13.90
C THR A 3 -16.00 -27.92 -13.04
N ARG A 4 -16.03 -29.24 -12.91
CA ARG A 4 -14.94 -30.02 -12.32
C ARG A 4 -13.87 -30.26 -13.37
N ILE A 5 -12.63 -29.92 -13.03
CA ILE A 5 -11.45 -30.11 -13.90
C ILE A 5 -10.83 -31.47 -13.61
N ALA A 6 -10.50 -32.22 -14.65
CA ALA A 6 -9.85 -33.51 -14.51
C ALA A 6 -8.42 -33.33 -13.96
N THR A 7 -7.94 -34.30 -13.17
CA THR A 7 -6.64 -34.17 -12.47
C THR A 7 -5.48 -33.97 -13.46
N HIS A 8 -5.53 -34.56 -14.65
CA HIS A 8 -4.47 -34.43 -15.68
C HIS A 8 -4.43 -33.05 -16.34
N ASP A 9 -5.49 -32.23 -16.22
CA ASP A 9 -5.57 -30.88 -16.77
C ASP A 9 -5.17 -29.80 -15.76
N LEU A 10 -4.98 -30.15 -14.48
CA LEU A 10 -4.77 -29.17 -13.40
C LEU A 10 -3.49 -28.34 -13.60
N GLU A 11 -2.41 -28.93 -14.06
CA GLU A 11 -1.15 -28.21 -14.31
C GLU A 11 -1.32 -27.19 -15.45
N ASN A 12 -1.89 -27.63 -16.58
CA ASN A 12 -2.17 -26.74 -17.70
C ASN A 12 -3.14 -25.63 -17.31
N LEU A 13 -4.12 -25.91 -16.44
CA LEU A 13 -5.04 -24.91 -15.92
C LEU A 13 -4.30 -23.84 -15.12
N GLN A 14 -3.39 -24.22 -14.21
CA GLN A 14 -2.64 -23.23 -13.39
C GLN A 14 -1.81 -22.28 -14.27
N ARG A 15 -1.09 -22.82 -15.25
CA ARG A 15 -0.35 -22.03 -16.24
C ARG A 15 -1.29 -21.12 -17.04
N SER A 16 -2.37 -21.66 -17.57
CA SER A 16 -3.35 -20.90 -18.38
C SER A 16 -4.03 -19.79 -17.59
N LEU A 17 -4.30 -20.00 -16.30
CA LEU A 17 -4.83 -18.97 -15.41
C LEU A 17 -3.89 -17.76 -15.33
N VAL A 18 -2.60 -17.98 -15.08
CA VAL A 18 -1.60 -16.89 -15.01
C VAL A 18 -1.49 -16.17 -16.36
N LEU A 19 -1.35 -16.93 -17.47
CA LEU A 19 -1.20 -16.35 -18.80
C LEU A 19 -2.42 -15.51 -19.22
N SER A 20 -3.63 -16.01 -18.99
CA SER A 20 -4.88 -15.36 -19.42
C SER A 20 -5.21 -14.10 -18.61
N HIS A 21 -4.73 -14.00 -17.37
CA HIS A 21 -4.98 -12.86 -16.51
C HIS A 21 -3.87 -11.78 -16.59
N ALA A 22 -2.75 -12.07 -17.22
CA ALA A 22 -1.68 -11.10 -17.44
C ALA A 22 -2.05 -10.13 -18.59
N ALA A 23 -3.13 -9.40 -18.41
CA ALA A 23 -3.75 -8.51 -19.40
C ALA A 23 -3.65 -7.02 -19.03
N GLY A 24 -2.72 -6.66 -18.13
CA GLY A 24 -2.45 -5.28 -17.76
C GLY A 24 -1.82 -4.48 -18.90
N ILE A 25 -2.03 -3.16 -18.89
CA ILE A 25 -1.55 -2.22 -19.92
C ILE A 25 -0.89 -0.98 -19.30
N GLY A 26 -0.19 -0.22 -20.14
CA GLY A 26 0.48 1.02 -19.75
C GLY A 26 1.95 0.81 -19.40
N GLU A 27 2.54 1.88 -18.87
CA GLU A 27 3.94 1.88 -18.47
C GLU A 27 4.19 0.88 -17.31
N PRO A 28 5.41 0.37 -17.19
CA PRO A 28 5.75 -0.51 -16.07
C PRO A 28 5.78 0.25 -14.75
N LEU A 29 5.41 -0.42 -13.68
CA LEU A 29 5.64 0.07 -12.32
C LEU A 29 7.14 0.23 -12.03
N ASP A 30 7.49 1.15 -11.14
CA ASP A 30 8.84 1.28 -10.62
C ASP A 30 9.25 0.10 -9.71
N ASP A 31 10.55 -0.06 -9.48
CA ASP A 31 11.11 -1.19 -8.72
C ASP A 31 10.61 -1.22 -7.27
N ALA A 32 10.45 -0.07 -6.64
CA ALA A 32 9.99 0.02 -5.26
C ALA A 32 8.55 -0.50 -5.13
N MET A 33 7.70 -0.14 -6.09
CA MET A 33 6.31 -0.57 -6.15
C MET A 33 6.19 -2.08 -6.40
N VAL A 34 6.96 -2.61 -7.36
CA VAL A 34 7.00 -4.05 -7.64
C VAL A 34 7.51 -4.82 -6.43
N ARG A 35 8.58 -4.34 -5.79
CA ARG A 35 9.12 -4.93 -4.56
C ARG A 35 8.07 -4.97 -3.44
N LEU A 36 7.32 -3.88 -3.25
CA LEU A 36 6.27 -3.82 -2.23
C LEU A 36 5.16 -4.84 -2.50
N ILE A 37 4.68 -4.94 -3.74
CA ILE A 37 3.69 -5.96 -4.15
C ILE A 37 4.21 -7.37 -3.86
N MET A 38 5.46 -7.67 -4.25
CA MET A 38 6.07 -8.97 -4.00
C MET A 38 6.18 -9.29 -2.51
N VAL A 39 6.62 -8.35 -1.67
CA VAL A 39 6.75 -8.52 -0.23
C VAL A 39 5.39 -8.77 0.42
N LEU A 40 4.36 -7.99 0.05
CA LEU A 40 2.99 -8.20 0.53
C LEU A 40 2.46 -9.58 0.12
N LYS A 41 2.74 -10.01 -1.11
CA LYS A 41 2.33 -11.35 -1.58
C LYS A 41 3.05 -12.46 -0.83
N ILE A 42 4.35 -12.36 -0.64
CA ILE A 42 5.14 -13.32 0.16
C ILE A 42 4.58 -13.40 1.58
N ASN A 43 4.31 -12.26 2.23
CA ASN A 43 3.76 -12.22 3.57
C ASN A 43 2.41 -12.96 3.66
N SER A 44 1.49 -12.66 2.75
CA SER A 44 0.17 -13.31 2.69
C SER A 44 0.29 -14.83 2.49
N LEU A 45 1.10 -15.27 1.52
CA LEU A 45 1.29 -16.70 1.21
C LEU A 45 1.97 -17.46 2.36
N SER A 46 2.90 -16.80 3.07
CA SER A 46 3.65 -17.39 4.19
C SER A 46 2.78 -17.67 5.42
N ARG A 47 1.55 -17.14 5.47
CA ARG A 47 0.59 -17.42 6.54
C ARG A 47 0.04 -18.86 6.52
N GLY A 48 0.23 -19.60 5.40
CA GLY A 48 -0.09 -21.02 5.31
C GLY A 48 -1.52 -21.37 4.93
N PHE A 49 -2.37 -20.40 4.60
CA PHE A 49 -3.78 -20.63 4.25
C PHE A 49 -4.04 -20.69 2.74
N SER A 50 -3.05 -20.43 1.91
CA SER A 50 -3.23 -20.32 0.45
C SER A 50 -3.12 -21.66 -0.29
N GLY A 51 -2.71 -22.73 0.36
CA GLY A 51 -2.51 -24.05 -0.26
C GLY A 51 -1.45 -24.00 -1.39
N ILE A 52 -0.32 -23.36 -1.11
CA ILE A 52 0.81 -23.19 -2.03
C ILE A 52 2.07 -23.82 -1.45
N ARG A 53 2.90 -24.43 -2.29
CA ARG A 53 4.17 -25.03 -1.85
C ARG A 53 5.16 -23.97 -1.43
N ARG A 54 5.96 -24.28 -0.41
CA ARG A 54 7.04 -23.42 0.08
C ARG A 54 8.04 -23.03 -1.04
N THR A 55 8.33 -23.95 -1.96
CA THR A 55 9.24 -23.69 -3.10
C THR A 55 8.81 -22.50 -3.95
N VAL A 56 7.50 -22.23 -4.10
CA VAL A 56 7.00 -21.07 -4.84
C VAL A 56 7.24 -19.78 -4.06
N ILE A 57 7.05 -19.82 -2.73
CA ILE A 57 7.32 -18.68 -1.85
C ILE A 57 8.83 -18.39 -1.81
N ASP A 58 9.66 -19.43 -1.67
CA ASP A 58 11.13 -19.32 -1.66
C ASP A 58 11.63 -18.70 -3.00
N ALA A 59 10.99 -19.04 -4.13
CA ALA A 59 11.33 -18.44 -5.43
C ALA A 59 11.00 -16.94 -5.48
N LEU A 60 9.84 -16.51 -4.95
CA LEU A 60 9.52 -15.07 -4.84
C LEU A 60 10.53 -14.34 -3.93
N ILE A 61 10.92 -14.95 -2.81
CA ILE A 61 11.92 -14.40 -1.90
C ILE A 61 13.28 -14.27 -2.59
N ALA A 62 13.68 -15.29 -3.38
CA ALA A 62 14.94 -15.25 -4.14
C ALA A 62 14.96 -14.12 -5.17
N LEU A 63 13.85 -13.88 -5.89
CA LEU A 63 13.72 -12.75 -6.82
C LEU A 63 13.87 -11.41 -6.08
N VAL A 64 13.18 -11.22 -4.94
CA VAL A 64 13.29 -9.99 -4.13
C VAL A 64 14.73 -9.77 -3.65
N ASN A 65 15.40 -10.81 -3.16
CA ASN A 65 16.77 -10.73 -2.64
C ASN A 65 17.80 -10.49 -3.75
N ALA A 66 17.53 -10.97 -4.96
CA ALA A 66 18.37 -10.73 -6.14
C ALA A 66 18.07 -9.40 -6.82
N GLU A 67 17.12 -8.60 -6.32
CA GLU A 67 16.65 -7.35 -6.92
C GLU A 67 16.16 -7.54 -8.36
N VAL A 68 15.48 -8.65 -8.61
CA VAL A 68 14.84 -9.00 -9.88
C VAL A 68 13.35 -8.67 -9.78
N TYR A 69 12.92 -7.68 -10.54
CA TYR A 69 11.57 -7.12 -10.45
C TYR A 69 10.75 -7.45 -11.70
N PRO A 70 9.72 -8.32 -11.59
CA PRO A 70 8.80 -8.64 -12.68
C PRO A 70 8.20 -7.39 -13.34
N HIS A 71 7.99 -7.46 -14.66
CA HIS A 71 7.29 -6.41 -15.39
C HIS A 71 5.81 -6.43 -15.03
N ILE A 72 5.35 -5.44 -14.30
CA ILE A 72 3.94 -5.23 -13.94
C ILE A 72 3.50 -3.92 -14.57
N PRO A 73 2.54 -3.91 -15.51
CA PRO A 73 1.95 -2.70 -16.06
C PRO A 73 1.15 -1.90 -15.02
N LEU A 74 1.15 -0.58 -15.16
CA LEU A 74 0.52 0.35 -14.23
C LEU A 74 -0.99 0.15 -14.09
N LYS A 75 -1.68 -0.31 -15.15
CA LYS A 75 -3.14 -0.44 -15.20
C LYS A 75 -3.54 -1.88 -15.43
N GLY A 76 -4.45 -2.41 -14.58
CA GLY A 76 -4.90 -3.79 -14.74
C GLY A 76 -5.84 -4.29 -13.66
N SER A 77 -5.67 -3.88 -12.40
CA SER A 77 -6.59 -4.26 -11.33
C SER A 77 -7.84 -3.40 -11.30
N VAL A 78 -8.95 -4.02 -10.91
CA VAL A 78 -10.22 -3.34 -10.56
C VAL A 78 -10.64 -3.65 -9.11
N GLY A 79 -9.84 -4.39 -8.35
CA GLY A 79 -10.03 -4.66 -6.92
C GLY A 79 -11.23 -5.54 -6.55
N ALA A 80 -12.15 -5.84 -7.47
CA ALA A 80 -13.42 -6.50 -7.17
C ALA A 80 -13.29 -8.03 -6.99
N SER A 81 -12.38 -8.65 -7.73
CA SER A 81 -12.04 -10.09 -7.65
C SER A 81 -10.59 -10.29 -7.20
N GLY A 82 -10.04 -9.30 -6.53
CA GLY A 82 -8.63 -9.16 -6.24
C GLY A 82 -7.86 -8.54 -7.40
N ASP A 83 -6.56 -8.39 -7.22
CA ASP A 83 -5.62 -7.74 -8.12
C ASP A 83 -5.10 -8.71 -9.19
N LEU A 84 -6.00 -9.37 -9.92
CA LEU A 84 -5.67 -10.51 -10.79
C LEU A 84 -4.59 -10.17 -11.82
N ALA A 85 -4.76 -9.09 -12.59
CA ALA A 85 -3.83 -8.76 -13.67
C ALA A 85 -2.42 -8.40 -13.18
N PRO A 86 -2.21 -7.49 -12.23
CA PRO A 86 -0.86 -7.18 -11.75
C PRO A 86 -0.19 -8.38 -11.07
N LEU A 87 -0.92 -9.19 -10.31
CA LEU A 87 -0.37 -10.39 -9.67
C LEU A 87 -0.08 -11.50 -10.69
N ALA A 88 -0.87 -11.60 -11.77
CA ALA A 88 -0.56 -12.49 -12.87
C ALA A 88 0.73 -12.08 -13.58
N HIS A 89 0.91 -10.78 -13.88
CA HIS A 89 2.16 -10.26 -14.44
C HIS A 89 3.37 -10.53 -13.54
N MET A 90 3.24 -10.34 -12.23
CA MET A 90 4.27 -10.73 -11.26
C MET A 90 4.63 -12.21 -11.38
N SER A 91 3.63 -13.06 -11.55
CA SER A 91 3.76 -14.52 -11.54
C SER A 91 4.31 -15.10 -12.85
N LEU A 92 4.19 -14.38 -13.98
CA LEU A 92 4.72 -14.82 -15.28
C LEU A 92 6.20 -15.21 -15.20
N VAL A 93 7.00 -14.42 -14.49
CA VAL A 93 8.45 -14.64 -14.39
C VAL A 93 8.76 -16.00 -13.76
N LEU A 94 7.98 -16.43 -12.77
CA LEU A 94 8.14 -17.75 -12.14
C LEU A 94 7.93 -18.90 -13.13
N LEU A 95 7.14 -18.69 -14.18
CA LEU A 95 6.87 -19.66 -15.25
C LEU A 95 7.89 -19.59 -16.39
N GLY A 96 8.88 -18.69 -16.32
CA GLY A 96 9.80 -18.41 -17.41
C GLY A 96 9.20 -17.56 -18.53
N GLU A 97 8.08 -16.89 -18.27
CA GLU A 97 7.35 -16.06 -19.25
C GLU A 97 7.51 -14.56 -18.94
N GLY A 98 7.36 -13.74 -19.99
CA GLY A 98 7.48 -12.29 -19.85
C GLY A 98 8.91 -11.81 -19.62
N LYS A 99 9.06 -10.75 -18.82
CA LYS A 99 10.37 -10.11 -18.56
C LYS A 99 10.43 -9.55 -17.15
N ALA A 100 11.65 -9.35 -16.63
CA ALA A 100 11.88 -8.67 -15.36
C ALA A 100 13.00 -7.64 -15.50
N ARG A 101 13.04 -6.67 -14.59
CA ARG A 101 14.09 -5.66 -14.52
C ARG A 101 15.15 -6.09 -13.51
N TYR A 102 16.41 -6.04 -13.94
CA TYR A 102 17.57 -6.25 -13.09
C TYR A 102 18.60 -5.17 -13.38
N LYS A 103 19.05 -4.46 -12.36
CA LYS A 103 20.00 -3.32 -12.48
C LYS A 103 19.60 -2.32 -13.57
N GLY A 104 18.32 -1.99 -13.66
CA GLY A 104 17.78 -1.04 -14.62
C GLY A 104 17.55 -1.59 -16.04
N GLN A 105 17.91 -2.83 -16.34
CA GLN A 105 17.76 -3.44 -17.65
C GLN A 105 16.64 -4.49 -17.67
N TRP A 106 15.90 -4.56 -18.77
CA TRP A 106 14.89 -5.59 -18.98
C TRP A 106 15.54 -6.86 -19.53
N LEU A 107 15.36 -7.98 -18.82
CA LEU A 107 15.76 -9.32 -19.20
C LEU A 107 14.54 -10.19 -19.49
N PRO A 108 14.62 -11.13 -20.46
CA PRO A 108 13.67 -12.23 -20.57
C PRO A 108 13.56 -12.97 -19.22
N ALA A 109 12.37 -13.50 -18.92
CA ALA A 109 12.12 -14.15 -17.62
C ALA A 109 13.10 -15.28 -17.29
N THR A 110 13.49 -16.09 -18.28
CA THR A 110 14.44 -17.20 -18.09
C THR A 110 15.83 -16.72 -17.67
N GLU A 111 16.31 -15.62 -18.25
CA GLU A 111 17.59 -14.99 -17.88
C GLU A 111 17.47 -14.33 -16.48
N ALA A 112 16.35 -13.67 -16.21
CA ALA A 112 16.07 -13.05 -14.93
C ALA A 112 16.00 -14.08 -13.79
N LEU A 113 15.38 -15.23 -14.02
CA LEU A 113 15.37 -16.36 -13.08
C LEU A 113 16.80 -16.88 -12.80
N ALA A 114 17.61 -17.02 -13.84
CA ALA A 114 19.01 -17.49 -13.71
C ALA A 114 19.83 -16.54 -12.83
N VAL A 115 19.61 -15.22 -12.89
CA VAL A 115 20.25 -14.24 -11.99
C VAL A 115 19.93 -14.54 -10.51
N ALA A 116 18.69 -14.97 -10.22
CA ALA A 116 18.28 -15.35 -8.87
C ALA A 116 18.62 -16.82 -8.51
N GLY A 117 19.34 -17.56 -9.37
CA GLY A 117 19.67 -18.97 -9.17
C GLY A 117 18.47 -19.90 -9.32
N LEU A 118 17.46 -19.49 -10.05
CA LEU A 118 16.19 -20.21 -10.23
C LEU A 118 16.03 -20.77 -11.64
N GLN A 119 15.15 -21.77 -11.76
CA GLN A 119 14.62 -22.28 -13.02
C GLN A 119 13.10 -22.04 -13.07
N PRO A 120 12.49 -22.03 -14.26
CA PRO A 120 11.05 -21.95 -14.38
C PRO A 120 10.33 -23.03 -13.57
N LEU A 121 9.28 -22.63 -12.86
CA LEU A 121 8.47 -23.51 -12.02
C LEU A 121 7.28 -24.10 -12.80
N THR A 122 7.00 -25.35 -12.53
CA THR A 122 5.70 -25.97 -12.83
C THR A 122 4.79 -25.83 -11.63
N LEU A 123 3.64 -25.15 -11.81
CA LEU A 123 2.68 -24.91 -10.73
C LEU A 123 1.82 -26.14 -10.47
N ALA A 124 1.66 -26.49 -9.19
CA ALA A 124 0.73 -27.53 -8.75
C ALA A 124 -0.71 -26.96 -8.63
N ALA A 125 -1.67 -27.85 -8.38
CA ALA A 125 -3.07 -27.49 -8.20
C ALA A 125 -3.23 -26.34 -7.18
N LYS A 126 -4.07 -25.36 -7.50
CA LYS A 126 -4.35 -24.12 -6.76
C LYS A 126 -3.24 -23.06 -6.81
N GLU A 127 -1.99 -23.37 -7.09
CA GLU A 127 -0.88 -22.42 -6.98
C GLU A 127 -1.00 -21.22 -7.93
N GLY A 128 -1.53 -21.43 -9.15
CA GLY A 128 -1.80 -20.35 -10.07
C GLY A 128 -2.80 -19.35 -9.48
N LEU A 129 -3.91 -19.83 -8.94
CA LEU A 129 -4.90 -18.96 -8.31
C LEU A 129 -4.36 -18.32 -7.02
N ALA A 130 -3.61 -19.06 -6.19
CA ALA A 130 -2.98 -18.53 -4.99
C ALA A 130 -2.02 -17.36 -5.30
N LEU A 131 -1.29 -17.43 -6.41
CA LEU A 131 -0.37 -16.38 -6.85
C LEU A 131 -1.10 -15.13 -7.33
N LEU A 132 -2.15 -15.27 -8.17
CA LEU A 132 -2.78 -14.12 -8.81
C LEU A 132 -3.99 -13.53 -8.07
N ASN A 133 -4.51 -14.21 -7.04
CA ASN A 133 -5.66 -13.74 -6.26
C ASN A 133 -5.22 -13.07 -4.96
N GLY A 134 -5.81 -11.93 -4.64
CA GLY A 134 -5.53 -11.15 -3.43
C GLY A 134 -5.51 -9.64 -3.69
N THR A 135 -5.25 -8.86 -2.66
CA THR A 135 -5.35 -7.40 -2.63
C THR A 135 -3.98 -6.69 -2.61
N GLN A 136 -2.89 -7.41 -2.91
CA GLN A 136 -1.53 -6.92 -2.67
C GLN A 136 -1.13 -5.72 -3.54
N ALA A 137 -1.63 -5.63 -4.79
CA ALA A 137 -1.34 -4.48 -5.62
C ALA A 137 -2.12 -3.25 -5.14
N SER A 138 -3.42 -3.37 -4.86
CA SER A 138 -4.24 -2.30 -4.29
C SER A 138 -3.66 -1.81 -2.96
N THR A 139 -3.27 -2.72 -2.07
CA THR A 139 -2.63 -2.39 -0.79
C THR A 139 -1.29 -1.67 -0.97
N ALA A 140 -0.47 -2.09 -1.93
CA ALA A 140 0.80 -1.44 -2.22
C ALA A 140 0.61 0.00 -2.70
N TYR A 141 -0.36 0.25 -3.59
CA TYR A 141 -0.70 1.60 -4.02
C TYR A 141 -1.18 2.47 -2.87
N ALA A 142 -2.08 1.95 -2.03
CA ALA A 142 -2.60 2.70 -0.88
C ALA A 142 -1.51 2.99 0.17
N LEU A 143 -0.61 2.04 0.46
CA LEU A 143 0.53 2.27 1.35
C LEU A 143 1.49 3.33 0.81
N ARG A 144 1.79 3.31 -0.49
CA ARG A 144 2.59 4.35 -1.12
C ARG A 144 1.92 5.72 -0.98
N GLY A 145 0.62 5.79 -1.28
CA GLY A 145 -0.17 7.02 -1.10
C GLY A 145 -0.15 7.52 0.34
N LEU A 146 -0.25 6.61 1.32
CA LEU A 146 -0.16 6.96 2.74
C LEU A 146 1.21 7.56 3.09
N PHE A 147 2.32 6.94 2.67
CA PHE A 147 3.66 7.45 2.95
C PHE A 147 3.90 8.83 2.31
N GLU A 148 3.46 9.01 1.07
CA GLU A 148 3.54 10.32 0.40
C GLU A 148 2.64 11.37 1.10
N ALA A 149 1.46 10.99 1.57
CA ALA A 149 0.57 11.88 2.31
C ALA A 149 1.12 12.26 3.68
N GLU A 150 1.83 11.36 4.39
CA GLU A 150 2.52 11.67 5.64
C GLU A 150 3.63 12.72 5.45
N GLU A 151 4.43 12.59 4.38
CA GLU A 151 5.46 13.58 4.04
C GLU A 151 4.84 14.93 3.69
N LEU A 152 3.77 14.95 2.89
CA LEU A 152 3.04 16.16 2.55
C LEU A 152 2.38 16.80 3.78
N PHE A 153 1.85 16.01 4.69
CA PHE A 153 1.29 16.48 5.95
C PHE A 153 2.34 17.19 6.80
N ALA A 154 3.52 16.59 6.96
CA ALA A 154 4.62 17.20 7.70
C ALA A 154 5.08 18.53 7.06
N ALA A 155 5.21 18.56 5.74
CA ALA A 155 5.52 19.77 5.00
C ALA A 155 4.43 20.86 5.17
N ALA A 156 3.16 20.47 5.13
CA ALA A 156 2.03 21.39 5.31
C ALA A 156 2.00 22.01 6.72
N ILE A 157 2.28 21.23 7.76
CA ILE A 157 2.44 21.75 9.15
C ILE A 157 3.57 22.78 9.21
N ALA A 158 4.75 22.48 8.64
CA ALA A 158 5.88 23.40 8.63
C ALA A 158 5.56 24.70 7.86
N CYS A 159 4.98 24.57 6.66
CA CYS A 159 4.55 25.74 5.87
C CYS A 159 3.48 26.57 6.59
N GLY A 160 2.57 25.91 7.29
CA GLY A 160 1.54 26.58 8.09
C GLY A 160 2.14 27.41 9.22
N GLY A 161 3.09 26.86 9.97
CA GLY A 161 3.83 27.59 11.01
C GLY A 161 4.58 28.79 10.45
N LEU A 162 5.34 28.59 9.36
CA LEU A 162 6.05 29.67 8.67
C LEU A 162 5.09 30.78 8.18
N THR A 163 3.90 30.39 7.69
CA THR A 163 2.89 31.37 7.24
C THR A 163 2.40 32.21 8.41
N VAL A 164 2.12 31.62 9.58
CA VAL A 164 1.71 32.35 10.77
C VAL A 164 2.77 33.39 11.15
N GLU A 165 4.05 33.04 11.20
CA GLU A 165 5.16 33.96 11.44
C GLU A 165 5.24 35.06 10.38
N ALA A 166 5.26 34.71 9.10
CA ALA A 166 5.48 35.62 7.98
C ALA A 166 4.41 36.72 7.88
N VAL A 167 3.18 36.45 8.29
CA VAL A 167 2.06 37.41 8.22
C VAL A 167 1.77 38.05 9.60
N LEU A 168 2.59 37.84 10.60
CA LEU A 168 2.40 38.35 11.96
C LEU A 168 1.08 37.83 12.56
N GLY A 169 0.81 36.54 12.39
CA GLY A 169 -0.38 35.90 12.92
C GLY A 169 -0.36 35.65 14.41
N SER A 170 -1.51 35.66 15.05
CA SER A 170 -1.64 35.39 16.48
C SER A 170 -1.33 33.94 16.83
N ARG A 171 -0.61 33.71 17.92
CA ARG A 171 -0.36 32.37 18.48
C ARG A 171 -1.49 31.87 19.39
N SER A 172 -2.38 32.77 19.82
CA SER A 172 -3.52 32.40 20.68
C SER A 172 -4.40 31.25 20.16
N PRO A 173 -4.66 31.10 18.83
CA PRO A 173 -5.45 30.00 18.32
C PRO A 173 -4.85 28.60 18.52
N PHE A 174 -3.56 28.53 18.85
CA PHE A 174 -2.84 27.27 19.08
C PHE A 174 -2.80 26.87 20.58
N ASP A 175 -3.44 27.64 21.48
CA ASP A 175 -3.49 27.34 22.91
C ASP A 175 -4.10 25.94 23.18
N ALA A 176 -3.39 25.15 23.98
CA ALA A 176 -3.75 23.74 24.25
C ALA A 176 -5.16 23.58 24.80
N ARG A 177 -5.65 24.56 25.59
CA ARG A 177 -6.98 24.54 26.23
C ARG A 177 -8.12 24.53 25.21
N ILE A 178 -7.97 25.25 24.09
CA ILE A 178 -8.94 25.31 23.00
C ILE A 178 -9.14 23.91 22.41
N HIS A 179 -8.06 23.20 22.16
CA HIS A 179 -8.10 21.90 21.49
C HIS A 179 -8.52 20.79 22.45
N ALA A 180 -8.08 20.86 23.70
CA ALA A 180 -8.53 19.94 24.76
C ALA A 180 -10.05 20.05 24.99
N ALA A 181 -10.61 21.27 24.99
CA ALA A 181 -12.05 21.50 25.17
C ALA A 181 -12.89 20.89 24.04
N ARG A 182 -12.36 20.80 22.81
CA ARG A 182 -13.04 20.15 21.70
C ARG A 182 -12.86 18.61 21.70
N GLY A 183 -11.73 18.11 22.19
CA GLY A 183 -11.48 16.70 22.42
C GLY A 183 -11.05 15.90 21.18
N GLN A 184 -10.94 16.49 19.98
CA GLN A 184 -10.48 15.81 18.77
C GLN A 184 -8.97 15.53 18.84
N ARG A 185 -8.57 14.25 18.92
CA ARG A 185 -7.19 13.85 19.15
C ARG A 185 -6.22 14.38 18.07
N GLY A 186 -6.57 14.25 16.80
CA GLY A 186 -5.73 14.77 15.72
C GLY A 186 -5.54 16.28 15.79
N GLN A 187 -6.59 17.05 16.19
CA GLN A 187 -6.50 18.48 16.39
C GLN A 187 -5.60 18.85 17.57
N ILE A 188 -5.65 18.10 18.66
CA ILE A 188 -4.78 18.29 19.84
C ILE A 188 -3.31 18.10 19.42
N ASP A 189 -3.04 17.02 18.68
CA ASP A 189 -1.68 16.68 18.23
C ASP A 189 -1.16 17.71 17.20
N ALA A 190 -1.96 18.09 16.21
CA ALA A 190 -1.59 19.12 15.24
C ALA A 190 -1.31 20.47 15.90
N ALA A 191 -2.13 20.88 16.89
CA ALA A 191 -1.91 22.10 17.64
C ALA A 191 -0.62 22.03 18.48
N ALA A 192 -0.26 20.87 19.01
CA ALA A 192 1.00 20.68 19.71
C ALA A 192 2.20 20.88 18.77
N CYS A 193 2.15 20.26 17.57
CA CYS A 193 3.19 20.47 16.56
C CYS A 193 3.36 21.96 16.19
N TYR A 194 2.27 22.69 16.00
CA TYR A 194 2.35 24.14 15.74
C TYR A 194 2.96 24.91 16.91
N ARG A 195 2.61 24.60 18.15
CA ARG A 195 3.23 25.26 19.32
C ARG A 195 4.74 24.99 19.39
N ASP A 196 5.15 23.75 19.14
CA ASP A 196 6.56 23.37 19.14
C ASP A 196 7.36 24.10 18.04
N LEU A 197 6.78 24.21 16.82
CA LEU A 197 7.40 24.95 15.72
C LEU A 197 7.48 26.46 15.95
N LEU A 198 6.42 27.05 16.50
CA LEU A 198 6.35 28.48 16.77
C LEU A 198 7.18 28.89 18.01
N GLY A 199 7.45 27.95 18.93
CA GLY A 199 8.20 28.17 20.16
C GLY A 199 7.57 29.22 21.09
N ASP A 200 8.33 29.69 22.07
CA ASP A 200 7.88 30.67 23.08
C ASP A 200 7.79 32.11 22.54
N GLY A 201 8.27 32.35 21.35
CA GLY A 201 8.25 33.67 20.70
C GLY A 201 9.41 33.83 19.73
N SER A 202 9.28 34.82 18.85
CA SER A 202 10.29 35.23 17.91
C SER A 202 10.38 36.74 17.87
N GLU A 203 11.43 37.31 17.28
CA GLU A 203 11.52 38.76 17.06
C GLU A 203 10.34 39.24 16.21
N VAL A 204 9.89 38.44 15.24
CA VAL A 204 8.72 38.73 14.40
C VAL A 204 7.46 38.81 15.25
N SER A 205 7.24 37.83 16.11
CA SER A 205 6.10 37.79 17.05
C SER A 205 6.15 38.99 18.03
N ALA A 206 7.28 39.27 18.63
CA ALA A 206 7.46 40.40 19.57
C ALA A 206 7.22 41.76 18.91
N SER A 207 7.58 41.91 17.63
CA SER A 207 7.34 43.15 16.88
C SER A 207 5.84 43.51 16.72
N HIS A 208 4.96 42.57 17.01
CA HIS A 208 3.52 42.67 16.77
C HIS A 208 2.64 42.48 18.02
N GLU A 209 3.21 42.58 19.22
CA GLU A 209 2.49 42.38 20.50
C GLU A 209 1.28 43.31 20.70
N HIS A 210 1.27 44.48 20.09
CA HIS A 210 0.20 45.47 20.22
C HIS A 210 -0.63 45.61 18.93
N CYS A 211 -0.94 44.51 18.30
CA CYS A 211 -1.75 44.49 17.09
C CYS A 211 -3.20 44.91 17.36
N GLY A 212 -3.72 45.85 16.56
CA GLY A 212 -5.13 46.27 16.62
C GLY A 212 -6.13 45.27 15.98
N LYS A 213 -5.68 44.13 15.45
CA LYS A 213 -6.54 43.11 14.90
C LYS A 213 -7.27 42.35 16.00
N VAL A 214 -8.58 42.20 15.88
CA VAL A 214 -9.39 41.40 16.83
C VAL A 214 -9.07 39.91 16.69
N GLN A 215 -8.90 39.43 15.48
CA GLN A 215 -8.58 38.02 15.17
C GLN A 215 -8.03 37.87 13.74
N ASP A 216 -7.28 36.81 13.51
CA ASP A 216 -6.82 36.42 12.19
C ASP A 216 -7.88 35.71 11.34
N PRO A 217 -7.71 35.64 10.02
CA PRO A 217 -8.58 34.86 9.16
C PRO A 217 -8.48 33.35 9.46
N TYR A 218 -9.50 32.60 9.04
CA TYR A 218 -9.58 31.16 9.31
C TYR A 218 -8.41 30.37 8.74
N SER A 219 -7.83 30.81 7.60
CA SER A 219 -6.66 30.20 7.00
C SER A 219 -5.41 30.16 7.91
N LEU A 220 -5.36 31.03 8.90
CA LEU A 220 -4.31 31.03 9.91
C LEU A 220 -4.76 30.32 11.19
N ARG A 221 -5.90 30.77 11.77
CA ARG A 221 -6.30 30.33 13.10
C ARG A 221 -6.98 28.96 13.16
N CYS A 222 -7.50 28.44 12.04
CA CYS A 222 -8.14 27.14 11.98
C CYS A 222 -7.22 26.01 11.48
N GLN A 223 -5.93 26.25 11.33
CA GLN A 223 -4.99 25.22 10.89
C GLN A 223 -5.00 23.96 11.78
N PRO A 224 -5.02 24.03 13.12
CA PRO A 224 -5.11 22.83 13.94
C PRO A 224 -6.37 22.02 13.71
N GLN A 225 -7.51 22.68 13.43
CA GLN A 225 -8.77 22.01 13.15
C GLN A 225 -8.74 21.26 11.82
N VAL A 226 -8.21 21.90 10.79
CA VAL A 226 -8.11 21.30 9.43
C VAL A 226 -7.06 20.20 9.39
N MET A 227 -5.84 20.52 9.79
CA MET A 227 -4.74 19.56 9.78
C MET A 227 -5.00 18.40 10.75
N GLY A 228 -5.65 18.66 11.88
CA GLY A 228 -6.03 17.61 12.81
C GLY A 228 -7.09 16.65 12.25
N ALA A 229 -8.01 17.13 11.42
CA ALA A 229 -8.94 16.27 10.70
C ALA A 229 -8.20 15.37 9.69
N CYS A 230 -7.30 15.94 8.88
CA CYS A 230 -6.45 15.16 7.97
C CYS A 230 -5.63 14.10 8.73
N LEU A 231 -4.97 14.48 9.83
CA LEU A 231 -4.19 13.55 10.65
C LEU A 231 -5.03 12.38 11.18
N THR A 232 -6.28 12.64 11.56
CA THR A 232 -7.19 11.59 12.01
C THR A 232 -7.49 10.59 10.88
N GLN A 233 -7.78 11.08 9.67
CA GLN A 233 -8.06 10.22 8.50
C GLN A 233 -6.82 9.40 8.10
N LEU A 234 -5.63 10.02 8.04
CA LEU A 234 -4.39 9.31 7.74
C LEU A 234 -4.12 8.18 8.74
N ARG A 235 -4.33 8.42 10.04
CA ARG A 235 -4.17 7.40 11.08
C ARG A 235 -5.15 6.24 10.93
N GLN A 236 -6.42 6.53 10.63
CA GLN A 236 -7.43 5.50 10.39
C GLN A 236 -7.10 4.67 9.14
N ALA A 237 -6.67 5.32 8.06
CA ALA A 237 -6.21 4.63 6.86
C ALA A 237 -4.99 3.75 7.16
N ALA A 238 -4.01 4.24 7.91
CA ALA A 238 -2.83 3.48 8.32
C ALA A 238 -3.20 2.20 9.11
N GLU A 239 -4.17 2.28 10.04
CA GLU A 239 -4.65 1.11 10.80
C GLU A 239 -5.27 0.06 9.88
N VAL A 240 -6.15 0.47 8.95
CA VAL A 240 -6.77 -0.45 7.97
C VAL A 240 -5.70 -1.09 7.07
N LEU A 241 -4.79 -0.29 6.53
CA LEU A 241 -3.75 -0.77 5.62
C LEU A 241 -2.72 -1.68 6.32
N ALA A 242 -2.44 -1.43 7.60
CA ALA A 242 -1.57 -2.32 8.39
C ALA A 242 -2.19 -3.70 8.59
N VAL A 243 -3.50 -3.80 8.80
CA VAL A 243 -4.22 -5.07 8.87
C VAL A 243 -4.18 -5.77 7.50
N GLU A 244 -4.51 -5.06 6.43
CA GLU A 244 -4.55 -5.62 5.08
C GLU A 244 -3.19 -6.09 4.59
N ALA A 245 -2.11 -5.37 4.88
CA ALA A 245 -0.74 -5.75 4.55
C ALA A 245 -0.31 -7.08 5.20
N ASN A 246 -0.97 -7.48 6.28
CA ASN A 246 -0.74 -8.73 7.01
C ASN A 246 -1.83 -9.78 6.79
N ALA A 247 -2.81 -9.51 5.95
CA ALA A 247 -3.96 -10.38 5.73
C ALA A 247 -3.67 -11.52 4.74
N VAL A 248 -4.50 -12.55 4.82
CA VAL A 248 -4.63 -13.57 3.77
C VAL A 248 -5.84 -13.21 2.92
N SER A 249 -5.58 -12.68 1.74
CA SER A 249 -6.60 -12.10 0.86
C SER A 249 -6.81 -12.86 -0.45
N ASP A 250 -6.43 -14.14 -0.53
CA ASP A 250 -6.75 -15.01 -1.65
C ASP A 250 -8.01 -15.87 -1.39
N ASN A 251 -8.37 -16.72 -2.35
CA ASN A 251 -9.52 -17.62 -2.29
C ASN A 251 -9.32 -18.84 -3.23
N PRO A 252 -9.82 -20.01 -2.86
CA PRO A 252 -10.32 -20.43 -1.55
C PRO A 252 -9.19 -20.55 -0.52
N LEU A 253 -9.52 -20.48 0.76
CA LEU A 253 -8.58 -20.72 1.86
C LEU A 253 -8.53 -22.19 2.24
N VAL A 254 -7.34 -22.65 2.62
CA VAL A 254 -7.07 -24.03 3.04
C VAL A 254 -6.79 -24.05 4.55
N PHE A 255 -7.62 -24.75 5.30
CA PHE A 255 -7.47 -24.98 6.72
C PHE A 255 -6.94 -26.41 6.93
N ALA A 256 -5.62 -26.55 6.86
CA ALA A 256 -4.96 -27.86 6.78
C ALA A 256 -5.20 -28.73 8.02
N GLU A 257 -5.28 -28.14 9.21
CA GLU A 257 -5.52 -28.87 10.46
C GLU A 257 -6.93 -29.51 10.49
N GLN A 258 -7.93 -28.85 9.91
CA GLN A 258 -9.31 -29.34 9.82
C GLN A 258 -9.58 -30.14 8.54
N GLY A 259 -8.70 -30.04 7.55
CA GLY A 259 -8.87 -30.64 6.23
C GLY A 259 -9.87 -29.88 5.35
N ASP A 260 -10.20 -28.64 5.67
CA ASP A 260 -11.22 -27.85 5.00
C ASP A 260 -10.63 -26.95 3.89
N VAL A 261 -11.41 -26.79 2.82
CA VAL A 261 -11.17 -25.79 1.76
C VAL A 261 -12.41 -24.93 1.63
N ILE A 262 -12.32 -23.67 2.04
CA ILE A 262 -13.47 -22.78 2.17
C ILE A 262 -13.35 -21.61 1.21
N SER A 263 -14.39 -21.42 0.38
CA SER A 263 -14.50 -20.27 -0.52
C SER A 263 -15.19 -19.10 0.17
N GLY A 264 -14.54 -17.94 0.16
CA GLY A 264 -15.03 -16.69 0.72
C GLY A 264 -14.77 -15.51 -0.23
N GLY A 265 -14.67 -14.31 0.29
CA GLY A 265 -14.51 -13.06 -0.46
C GLY A 265 -13.34 -12.20 -0.01
N ASN A 266 -12.32 -12.75 0.65
CA ASN A 266 -11.18 -11.98 1.19
C ASN A 266 -10.37 -11.23 0.13
N PHE A 267 -10.54 -11.56 -1.14
CA PHE A 267 -9.92 -10.87 -2.28
C PHE A 267 -10.57 -9.52 -2.61
N HIS A 268 -11.70 -9.17 -1.99
CA HIS A 268 -12.38 -7.91 -2.27
C HIS A 268 -11.67 -6.74 -1.58
N ALA A 269 -11.17 -5.79 -2.38
CA ALA A 269 -10.32 -4.70 -1.89
C ALA A 269 -11.10 -3.51 -1.30
N GLU A 270 -12.38 -3.65 -0.96
CA GLU A 270 -13.21 -2.55 -0.43
C GLU A 270 -12.60 -1.86 0.81
N PRO A 271 -12.02 -2.59 1.80
CA PRO A 271 -11.37 -1.91 2.92
C PRO A 271 -10.23 -0.98 2.48
N VAL A 272 -9.44 -1.42 1.48
CA VAL A 272 -8.35 -0.62 0.92
C VAL A 272 -8.89 0.57 0.13
N ALA A 273 -9.95 0.38 -0.68
CA ALA A 273 -10.57 1.44 -1.46
C ALA A 273 -11.11 2.55 -0.56
N MET A 274 -11.85 2.20 0.49
CA MET A 274 -12.38 3.17 1.45
C MET A 274 -11.28 3.90 2.23
N ALA A 275 -10.21 3.21 2.60
CA ALA A 275 -9.05 3.85 3.23
C ALA A 275 -8.37 4.84 2.28
N ALA A 276 -8.22 4.48 1.00
CA ALA A 276 -7.64 5.36 -0.02
C ALA A 276 -8.51 6.60 -0.30
N ASP A 277 -9.83 6.43 -0.35
CA ASP A 277 -10.76 7.54 -0.57
C ASP A 277 -10.78 8.56 0.59
N ASN A 278 -10.37 8.14 1.79
CA ASN A 278 -10.30 8.99 2.97
C ASN A 278 -8.93 9.67 3.17
N MET A 279 -7.92 9.29 2.43
CA MET A 279 -6.59 9.93 2.48
C MET A 279 -6.51 11.19 1.64
#